data_424076942e44246948dcaf3ef12da922
#
_entry.id   424076942e44246948dcaf3ef12da922
#
_cell.length_a   1.000
_cell.length_b   1.000
_cell.length_c   1.000
_cell.angle_alpha   90.00
_cell.angle_beta   90.00
_cell.angle_gamma   90.00
#
_symmetry.space_group_name_H-M   'P 1'
#
loop_
_entity.id
_entity.type
_entity.pdbx_description
1 polymer ?
#
loop_
_entity_poly.entity_id
_entity_poly.type
_entity_poly.pdbx_seq_one_letter_code
_entity_poly.pdbx_strand_id
1 'polypeptide(L)'
;ITGAQSFHNSGGMILRGPSIKGGGAEAYSQSDDEIINTIGRKGELMLPGYKLRTIWKDMYPVYGGELDWWYGEMGCFVYSNELWNPYLMFYDSTKTDRFEFDKLLLFEDAFIPWQKVTHPVYGEIEVGGFNKNFGRLHPGFMLETDAHRNAAFCIYNAFQTPKLEVINIKVKKLSVGLMEVTATIENTRMLPTHSASNLKYKIDPPDYVILDGGSVIAGMIVKDRDMNINKEQKKNPQRLEINNIPGYGHIDLKWIVKDGSKFTIRVESIKGGRVSAQSE
;
A
#
# COMPACT_ATOMS: atom_id res chain seq x y z
N ILE A 1 3.74 8.93 5.45
CA ILE A 1 3.40 8.25 4.16
C ILE A 1 3.11 6.80 4.47
N THR A 2 1.97 6.27 3.99
CA THR A 2 1.51 4.91 4.30
C THR A 2 1.71 3.97 3.12
N GLY A 3 1.56 4.47 1.91
CA GLY A 3 1.76 3.77 0.66
C GLY A 3 2.33 4.68 -0.41
N ALA A 4 2.91 4.09 -1.43
CA ALA A 4 3.46 4.79 -2.58
C ALA A 4 3.09 4.06 -3.87
N GLN A 5 3.08 4.78 -4.98
CA GLN A 5 2.93 4.21 -6.31
C GLN A 5 3.68 5.07 -7.32
N SER A 6 4.51 4.42 -8.12
CA SER A 6 5.25 5.05 -9.22
C SER A 6 4.79 4.51 -10.57
N PHE A 7 5.19 5.20 -11.61
CA PHE A 7 4.85 4.86 -12.98
C PHE A 7 6.11 4.89 -13.85
N HIS A 8 6.32 3.79 -14.55
CA HIS A 8 7.39 3.56 -15.50
C HIS A 8 6.82 3.15 -16.85
N ASN A 9 7.64 2.87 -17.81
CA ASN A 9 7.29 2.28 -19.10
C ASN A 9 8.43 1.43 -19.63
N SER A 10 8.12 0.30 -20.26
CA SER A 10 6.82 -0.18 -20.69
C SER A 10 6.69 -1.68 -20.44
N GLY A 11 5.46 -2.20 -20.46
CA GLY A 11 5.27 -3.64 -20.36
C GLY A 11 3.89 -4.09 -19.88
N GLY A 12 3.07 -3.20 -19.37
CA GLY A 12 1.76 -3.53 -18.80
C GLY A 12 1.89 -4.41 -17.57
N MET A 13 2.64 -3.98 -16.59
CA MET A 13 2.87 -4.73 -15.36
C MET A 13 2.57 -3.88 -14.13
N ILE A 14 2.12 -4.52 -13.07
CA ILE A 14 2.06 -3.98 -11.73
C ILE A 14 3.21 -4.62 -10.97
N LEU A 15 4.30 -3.88 -10.79
CA LEU A 15 5.49 -4.37 -10.11
C LEU A 15 5.36 -4.22 -8.61
N ARG A 16 5.83 -5.22 -7.88
CA ARG A 16 6.01 -5.21 -6.44
C ARG A 16 7.36 -5.81 -6.04
N GLY A 17 7.86 -5.43 -4.87
CA GLY A 17 9.01 -6.09 -4.27
C GLY A 17 8.72 -7.53 -3.77
N PRO A 18 9.73 -8.22 -3.25
CA PRO A 18 11.11 -7.75 -3.19
C PRO A 18 11.80 -7.78 -4.56
N SER A 19 12.84 -6.96 -4.72
CA SER A 19 13.60 -6.89 -5.98
C SER A 19 14.76 -7.89 -6.03
N ILE A 20 15.12 -8.51 -4.90
CA ILE A 20 16.12 -9.58 -4.79
C ILE A 20 15.56 -10.77 -4.00
N LYS A 21 16.04 -11.98 -4.33
CA LYS A 21 15.65 -13.21 -3.63
C LYS A 21 16.23 -13.23 -2.21
N GLY A 22 15.36 -13.37 -1.21
CA GLY A 22 15.79 -13.43 0.19
C GLY A 22 16.39 -12.13 0.73
N GLY A 23 16.03 -11.02 0.12
CA GLY A 23 16.46 -9.68 0.54
C GLY A 23 16.21 -9.41 2.03
N GLY A 24 17.12 -8.68 2.67
CA GLY A 24 17.13 -8.37 4.11
C GLY A 24 15.89 -7.61 4.61
N ALA A 25 15.98 -6.28 4.66
CA ALA A 25 14.88 -5.42 5.09
C ALA A 25 13.71 -5.39 4.10
N GLU A 26 14.01 -5.64 2.83
CA GLU A 26 13.07 -5.62 1.71
C GLU A 26 12.24 -6.90 1.60
N ALA A 27 12.61 -7.96 2.33
CA ALA A 27 11.86 -9.22 2.34
C ALA A 27 10.50 -9.03 3.04
N TYR A 28 9.42 -9.29 2.32
CA TYR A 28 8.09 -9.22 2.91
C TYR A 28 7.85 -10.37 3.87
N SER A 29 7.20 -10.07 5.00
CA SER A 29 6.60 -11.11 5.83
C SER A 29 5.43 -11.75 5.08
N GLN A 30 5.00 -12.93 5.51
CA GLN A 30 3.84 -13.58 4.92
C GLN A 30 2.60 -12.67 4.95
N SER A 31 2.34 -12.00 6.06
CA SER A 31 1.18 -11.10 6.21
C SER A 31 1.23 -9.92 5.25
N ASP A 32 2.40 -9.30 5.10
CA ASP A 32 2.56 -8.16 4.18
C ASP A 32 2.51 -8.62 2.71
N ASP A 33 3.03 -9.82 2.42
CA ASP A 33 2.94 -10.42 1.09
C ASP A 33 1.50 -10.72 0.69
N GLU A 34 0.68 -11.21 1.61
CA GLU A 34 -0.76 -11.43 1.40
C GLU A 34 -1.51 -10.12 1.11
N ILE A 35 -1.22 -9.06 1.86
CA ILE A 35 -1.81 -7.73 1.66
C ILE A 35 -1.46 -7.18 0.28
N ILE A 36 -0.17 -7.14 -0.05
CA ILE A 36 0.29 -6.55 -1.32
C ILE A 36 -0.20 -7.36 -2.52
N ASN A 37 -0.26 -8.68 -2.40
CA ASN A 37 -0.84 -9.53 -3.44
C ASN A 37 -2.35 -9.25 -3.61
N THR A 38 -3.08 -9.11 -2.51
CA THR A 38 -4.54 -8.88 -2.56
C THR A 38 -4.88 -7.55 -3.25
N ILE A 39 -4.18 -6.47 -2.89
CA ILE A 39 -4.36 -5.16 -3.52
C ILE A 39 -3.91 -5.20 -4.99
N GLY A 40 -2.74 -5.77 -5.28
CA GLY A 40 -2.20 -5.86 -6.64
C GLY A 40 -3.08 -6.66 -7.60
N ARG A 41 -3.69 -7.76 -7.14
CA ARG A 41 -4.68 -8.52 -7.93
C ARG A 41 -5.96 -7.74 -8.21
N LYS A 42 -6.36 -6.81 -7.35
CA LYS A 42 -7.44 -5.87 -7.68
C LYS A 42 -7.01 -4.91 -8.78
N GLY A 43 -5.73 -4.52 -8.80
CA GLY A 43 -5.15 -3.77 -9.92
C GLY A 43 -5.24 -4.52 -11.25
N GLU A 44 -4.97 -5.83 -11.28
CA GLU A 44 -5.14 -6.65 -12.51
C GLU A 44 -6.57 -6.62 -13.05
N LEU A 45 -7.58 -6.52 -12.19
CA LEU A 45 -8.97 -6.39 -12.63
C LEU A 45 -9.29 -5.00 -13.20
N MET A 46 -8.60 -3.98 -12.72
CA MET A 46 -8.79 -2.59 -13.17
C MET A 46 -8.05 -2.30 -14.48
N LEU A 47 -6.92 -2.99 -14.68
CA LEU A 47 -5.95 -2.78 -15.74
C LEU A 47 -5.91 -3.99 -16.69
N PRO A 48 -6.78 -4.03 -17.73
CA PRO A 48 -6.80 -5.15 -18.67
C PRO A 48 -5.43 -5.42 -19.26
N GLY A 49 -5.01 -6.69 -19.24
CA GLY A 49 -3.71 -7.13 -19.76
C GLY A 49 -2.52 -6.89 -18.84
N TYR A 50 -2.65 -6.08 -17.78
CA TYR A 50 -1.59 -5.95 -16.79
C TYR A 50 -1.51 -7.18 -15.89
N LYS A 51 -0.30 -7.48 -15.42
CA LYS A 51 -0.04 -8.59 -14.50
C LYS A 51 0.76 -8.11 -13.30
N LEU A 52 0.35 -8.57 -12.12
CA LEU A 52 1.13 -8.41 -10.91
C LEU A 52 2.41 -9.25 -11.00
N ARG A 53 3.56 -8.61 -10.84
CA ARG A 53 4.88 -9.24 -10.96
C ARG A 53 5.75 -8.93 -9.75
N THR A 54 6.38 -9.97 -9.21
CA THR A 54 7.45 -9.81 -8.23
C THR A 54 8.76 -9.65 -8.98
N ILE A 55 9.47 -8.55 -8.78
CA ILE A 55 10.63 -8.17 -9.60
C ILE A 55 11.66 -9.29 -9.69
N TRP A 56 12.20 -9.77 -8.55
CA TRP A 56 13.27 -10.77 -8.58
C TRP A 56 12.87 -12.09 -9.25
N LYS A 57 11.59 -12.44 -9.16
CA LYS A 57 11.08 -13.75 -9.60
C LYS A 57 10.61 -13.73 -11.04
N ASP A 58 9.90 -12.68 -11.42
CA ASP A 58 9.16 -12.61 -12.69
C ASP A 58 9.88 -11.75 -13.74
N MET A 59 10.94 -11.05 -13.34
CA MET A 59 11.77 -10.21 -14.22
C MET A 59 13.25 -10.54 -14.04
N TYR A 60 13.96 -9.78 -13.24
CA TYR A 60 15.38 -9.93 -12.94
C TYR A 60 15.71 -9.27 -11.59
N PRO A 61 16.80 -9.68 -10.91
CA PRO A 61 17.21 -9.01 -9.67
C PRO A 61 17.60 -7.54 -9.90
N VAL A 62 17.08 -6.66 -9.05
CA VAL A 62 17.38 -5.23 -9.04
C VAL A 62 17.93 -4.85 -7.68
N TYR A 63 19.01 -4.08 -7.65
CA TYR A 63 19.64 -3.58 -6.43
C TYR A 63 19.47 -2.06 -6.35
N GLY A 64 19.11 -1.57 -5.15
CA GLY A 64 18.88 -0.14 -4.93
C GLY A 64 17.62 0.41 -5.63
N GLY A 65 16.63 -0.46 -5.88
CA GLY A 65 15.36 -0.08 -6.48
C GLY A 65 14.44 0.68 -5.52
N GLU A 66 13.60 1.56 -6.06
CA GLU A 66 12.68 2.38 -5.28
C GLU A 66 11.69 1.57 -4.45
N LEU A 67 11.20 0.41 -4.97
CA LEU A 67 10.23 -0.43 -4.26
C LEU A 67 10.81 -0.99 -2.97
N ASP A 68 12.06 -1.42 -3.00
CA ASP A 68 12.75 -1.94 -1.83
C ASP A 68 13.04 -0.82 -0.82
N TRP A 69 13.39 0.38 -1.31
CA TRP A 69 13.59 1.55 -0.47
C TRP A 69 12.30 1.97 0.26
N TRP A 70 11.17 2.07 -0.47
CA TRP A 70 9.89 2.41 0.15
C TRP A 70 9.45 1.40 1.22
N TYR A 71 9.62 0.11 0.96
CA TYR A 71 9.22 -0.91 1.93
C TYR A 71 10.25 -1.07 3.05
N GLY A 72 11.53 -1.15 2.72
CA GLY A 72 12.62 -1.42 3.68
C GLY A 72 12.93 -0.24 4.59
N GLU A 73 13.06 0.97 4.01
CA GLU A 73 13.47 2.16 4.75
C GLU A 73 12.29 2.99 5.29
N MET A 74 11.16 2.99 4.57
CA MET A 74 10.00 3.79 4.93
C MET A 74 8.83 2.96 5.49
N GLY A 75 8.95 1.62 5.47
CA GLY A 75 7.90 0.71 5.94
C GLY A 75 6.57 0.86 5.21
N CYS A 76 6.60 1.28 3.93
CA CYS A 76 5.43 1.57 3.12
C CYS A 76 5.12 0.43 2.15
N PHE A 77 3.83 0.16 1.93
CA PHE A 77 3.40 -0.70 0.83
C PHE A 77 3.47 0.07 -0.48
N VAL A 78 4.05 -0.53 -1.52
CA VAL A 78 4.38 0.19 -2.76
C VAL A 78 4.17 -0.67 -3.99
N TYR A 79 3.74 -0.01 -5.07
CA TYR A 79 3.68 -0.57 -6.42
C TYR A 79 4.38 0.35 -7.41
N SER A 80 4.86 -0.24 -8.52
CA SER A 80 5.29 0.50 -9.69
C SER A 80 4.59 -0.07 -10.91
N ASN A 81 3.89 0.78 -11.67
CA ASN A 81 3.20 0.34 -12.87
C ASN A 81 4.08 0.61 -14.09
N GLU A 82 4.41 -0.45 -14.84
CA GLU A 82 4.99 -0.35 -16.18
C GLU A 82 3.88 -0.10 -17.18
N LEU A 83 3.73 1.16 -17.59
CA LEU A 83 2.67 1.60 -18.49
C LEU A 83 2.85 1.02 -19.89
N TRP A 84 1.78 1.09 -20.69
CA TRP A 84 1.72 0.60 -22.05
C TRP A 84 1.91 -0.92 -22.17
N ASN A 85 0.82 -1.59 -22.43
CA ASN A 85 0.84 -3.03 -22.66
C ASN A 85 0.65 -3.35 -24.14
N PRO A 86 1.70 -3.82 -24.83
CA PRO A 86 1.57 -4.23 -26.22
C PRO A 86 0.58 -5.39 -26.44
N TYR A 87 0.28 -6.18 -25.41
CA TYR A 87 -0.75 -7.22 -25.45
C TYR A 87 -2.18 -6.68 -25.53
N LEU A 88 -2.37 -5.39 -25.24
CA LEU A 88 -3.67 -4.72 -25.42
C LEU A 88 -3.90 -4.21 -26.84
N MET A 89 -2.97 -4.38 -27.76
CA MET A 89 -3.11 -3.88 -29.12
C MET A 89 -4.45 -4.29 -29.76
N PHE A 90 -4.88 -5.54 -29.57
CA PHE A 90 -6.13 -6.06 -30.11
C PHE A 90 -7.14 -6.50 -29.04
N TYR A 91 -6.99 -6.07 -27.80
CA TYR A 91 -7.77 -6.58 -26.65
C TYR A 91 -7.72 -8.11 -26.50
N ASP A 92 -6.74 -8.73 -27.12
CA ASP A 92 -6.47 -10.16 -27.08
C ASP A 92 -5.01 -10.39 -26.71
N SER A 93 -4.76 -11.02 -25.58
CA SER A 93 -3.41 -11.27 -25.07
C SER A 93 -2.57 -12.22 -25.96
N THR A 94 -3.20 -12.88 -26.92
CA THR A 94 -2.54 -13.75 -27.90
C THR A 94 -2.11 -13.02 -29.17
N LYS A 95 -2.60 -11.80 -29.38
CA LYS A 95 -2.36 -10.96 -30.56
C LYS A 95 -1.37 -9.85 -30.25
N THR A 96 -0.13 -9.99 -30.72
CA THR A 96 0.96 -9.06 -30.46
C THR A 96 1.69 -8.60 -31.73
N ASP A 97 1.09 -8.82 -32.92
CA ASP A 97 1.69 -8.40 -34.16
C ASP A 97 1.69 -6.89 -34.30
N ARG A 98 2.88 -6.30 -34.21
CA ARG A 98 3.10 -4.86 -34.26
C ARG A 98 2.82 -4.28 -35.62
N PHE A 99 3.13 -5.01 -36.68
CA PHE A 99 2.88 -4.55 -38.06
C PHE A 99 1.41 -4.58 -38.40
N GLU A 100 0.70 -5.61 -37.96
CA GLU A 100 -0.75 -5.69 -38.14
C GLU A 100 -1.45 -4.58 -37.37
N PHE A 101 -1.03 -4.30 -36.14
CA PHE A 101 -1.56 -3.20 -35.34
C PHE A 101 -1.30 -1.83 -36.00
N ASP A 102 -0.07 -1.59 -36.48
CA ASP A 102 0.28 -0.36 -37.18
C ASP A 102 -0.57 -0.18 -38.45
N LYS A 103 -0.66 -1.24 -39.25
CA LYS A 103 -1.43 -1.22 -40.49
C LYS A 103 -2.92 -0.97 -40.28
N LEU A 104 -3.53 -1.64 -39.31
CA LEU A 104 -5.00 -1.61 -39.13
C LEU A 104 -5.48 -0.43 -38.27
N LEU A 105 -4.70 0.01 -37.31
CA LEU A 105 -5.13 0.99 -36.30
C LEU A 105 -4.33 2.29 -36.32
N LEU A 106 -3.11 2.30 -36.86
CA LEU A 106 -2.27 3.49 -36.97
C LEU A 106 -2.03 3.94 -38.42
N PHE A 107 -2.62 3.23 -39.41
CA PHE A 107 -2.54 3.58 -40.82
C PHE A 107 -1.11 3.67 -41.35
N GLU A 108 -0.23 2.79 -40.88
CA GLU A 108 1.20 2.70 -41.24
C GLU A 108 2.03 3.92 -40.75
N ASP A 109 1.60 4.61 -39.69
CA ASP A 109 2.29 5.77 -39.13
C ASP A 109 3.41 5.42 -38.15
N ALA A 110 3.40 4.19 -37.58
CA ALA A 110 4.38 3.80 -36.59
C ALA A 110 5.65 3.18 -37.16
N PHE A 111 5.59 2.53 -38.32
CA PHE A 111 6.75 1.90 -38.96
C PHE A 111 7.24 2.69 -40.17
N ILE A 112 8.46 3.17 -40.11
CA ILE A 112 9.14 3.86 -41.23
C ILE A 112 9.91 2.81 -42.02
N PRO A 113 9.62 2.62 -43.33
CA PRO A 113 10.39 1.71 -44.17
C PRO A 113 11.88 2.03 -44.17
N TRP A 114 12.72 1.00 -44.16
CA TRP A 114 14.16 1.18 -44.22
C TRP A 114 14.59 1.83 -45.53
N GLN A 115 15.38 2.87 -45.42
CA GLN A 115 15.89 3.63 -46.57
C GLN A 115 17.36 4.00 -46.38
N LYS A 116 18.09 4.00 -47.49
CA LYS A 116 19.50 4.44 -47.51
C LYS A 116 19.60 5.95 -47.42
N VAL A 117 20.47 6.41 -46.53
CA VAL A 117 20.80 7.85 -46.40
C VAL A 117 22.29 8.02 -46.22
N THR A 118 22.84 9.15 -46.71
CA THR A 118 24.25 9.46 -46.52
C THR A 118 24.42 10.28 -45.24
N HIS A 119 25.03 9.66 -44.23
CA HIS A 119 25.35 10.34 -42.97
C HIS A 119 26.69 11.06 -43.05
N PRO A 120 26.83 12.29 -42.57
CA PRO A 120 28.06 13.10 -42.75
C PRO A 120 29.29 12.49 -42.10
N VAL A 121 29.14 11.61 -41.09
CA VAL A 121 30.27 10.96 -40.38
C VAL A 121 30.41 9.49 -40.77
N TYR A 122 29.30 8.77 -40.94
CA TYR A 122 29.32 7.31 -41.15
C TYR A 122 29.18 6.87 -42.61
N GLY A 123 29.02 7.80 -43.54
CA GLY A 123 28.84 7.48 -44.96
C GLY A 123 27.42 6.95 -45.23
N GLU A 124 27.28 5.97 -46.13
CA GLU A 124 25.97 5.36 -46.42
C GLU A 124 25.51 4.46 -45.26
N ILE A 125 24.33 4.75 -44.74
CA ILE A 125 23.67 3.97 -43.69
C ILE A 125 22.24 3.71 -44.08
N GLU A 126 21.60 2.74 -43.44
CA GLU A 126 20.16 2.52 -43.53
C GLU A 126 19.46 3.05 -42.26
N VAL A 127 18.38 3.77 -42.45
CA VAL A 127 17.51 4.27 -41.37
C VAL A 127 16.07 3.84 -41.60
N GLY A 128 15.38 3.48 -40.52
CA GLY A 128 14.01 3.00 -40.59
C GLY A 128 13.63 2.28 -39.30
N GLY A 129 12.50 1.59 -39.30
CA GLY A 129 11.97 0.85 -38.18
C GLY A 129 10.83 1.56 -37.45
N PHE A 130 10.39 0.99 -36.35
CA PHE A 130 9.31 1.60 -35.58
C PHE A 130 9.75 2.91 -34.92
N ASN A 131 8.82 3.88 -34.91
CA ASN A 131 8.96 5.13 -34.18
C ASN A 131 9.31 4.83 -32.72
N LYS A 132 10.23 5.63 -32.14
CA LYS A 132 10.73 5.45 -30.77
C LYS A 132 9.61 5.33 -29.74
N ASN A 133 8.54 6.07 -29.90
CA ASN A 133 7.43 6.10 -28.95
C ASN A 133 6.46 4.94 -29.10
N PHE A 134 6.45 4.24 -30.24
CA PHE A 134 5.51 3.17 -30.52
C PHE A 134 5.52 2.05 -29.47
N GLY A 135 6.70 1.68 -28.96
CA GLY A 135 6.85 0.65 -27.93
C GLY A 135 6.87 1.17 -26.49
N ARG A 136 6.69 2.49 -26.30
CA ARG A 136 6.81 3.14 -24.98
C ARG A 136 5.59 3.93 -24.54
N LEU A 137 4.81 4.42 -25.48
CA LEU A 137 3.63 5.24 -25.21
C LEU A 137 2.42 4.64 -25.94
N HIS A 138 1.27 4.81 -25.33
CA HIS A 138 -0.01 4.48 -25.96
C HIS A 138 -0.24 5.37 -27.19
N PRO A 139 -0.85 4.83 -28.25
CA PRO A 139 -1.49 5.66 -29.25
C PRO A 139 -2.51 6.58 -28.60
N GLY A 140 -2.70 7.77 -29.17
CA GLY A 140 -3.55 8.81 -28.59
C GLY A 140 -4.96 8.33 -28.20
N PHE A 141 -5.58 7.49 -29.03
CA PHE A 141 -6.92 6.95 -28.79
C PHE A 141 -7.01 5.95 -27.62
N MET A 142 -5.89 5.40 -27.12
CA MET A 142 -5.86 4.49 -25.97
C MET A 142 -5.40 5.19 -24.69
N LEU A 143 -4.76 6.34 -24.78
CA LEU A 143 -4.08 7.00 -23.66
C LEU A 143 -5.03 7.35 -22.53
N GLU A 144 -6.18 7.92 -22.82
CA GLU A 144 -7.15 8.35 -21.81
C GLU A 144 -7.66 7.15 -20.99
N THR A 145 -8.02 6.06 -21.66
CA THR A 145 -8.51 4.84 -20.99
C THR A 145 -7.46 4.23 -20.06
N ASP A 146 -6.23 4.10 -20.53
CA ASP A 146 -5.17 3.51 -19.71
C ASP A 146 -4.77 4.42 -18.54
N ALA A 147 -4.65 5.72 -18.79
CA ALA A 147 -4.38 6.70 -17.75
C ALA A 147 -5.46 6.71 -16.66
N HIS A 148 -6.75 6.71 -17.05
CA HIS A 148 -7.86 6.63 -16.11
C HIS A 148 -7.81 5.37 -15.24
N ARG A 149 -7.55 4.21 -15.84
CA ARG A 149 -7.48 2.93 -15.12
C ARG A 149 -6.29 2.86 -14.16
N ASN A 150 -5.13 3.36 -14.58
CA ASN A 150 -3.96 3.47 -13.71
C ASN A 150 -4.22 4.43 -12.54
N ALA A 151 -4.84 5.58 -12.79
CA ALA A 151 -5.26 6.51 -11.74
C ALA A 151 -6.28 5.87 -10.79
N ALA A 152 -7.24 5.11 -11.29
CA ALA A 152 -8.21 4.39 -10.46
C ALA A 152 -7.54 3.37 -9.54
N PHE A 153 -6.55 2.63 -10.03
CA PHE A 153 -5.78 1.71 -9.19
C PHE A 153 -4.95 2.46 -8.13
N CYS A 154 -4.34 3.58 -8.47
CA CYS A 154 -3.63 4.43 -7.51
C CYS A 154 -4.56 4.93 -6.40
N ILE A 155 -5.75 5.42 -6.75
CA ILE A 155 -6.77 5.86 -5.79
C ILE A 155 -7.26 4.67 -4.93
N TYR A 156 -7.47 3.50 -5.53
CA TYR A 156 -7.84 2.30 -4.78
C TYR A 156 -6.76 1.89 -3.77
N ASN A 157 -5.49 1.91 -4.17
CA ASN A 157 -4.37 1.67 -3.26
C ASN A 157 -4.37 2.68 -2.10
N ALA A 158 -4.52 3.96 -2.39
CA ALA A 158 -4.63 5.01 -1.39
C ALA A 158 -5.84 4.82 -0.46
N PHE A 159 -6.97 4.34 -0.98
CA PHE A 159 -8.17 4.04 -0.18
C PHE A 159 -7.93 2.92 0.83
N GLN A 160 -6.97 2.02 0.60
CA GLN A 160 -6.65 0.93 1.53
C GLN A 160 -5.74 1.36 2.69
N THR A 161 -5.30 2.63 2.73
CA THR A 161 -4.52 3.14 3.87
C THR A 161 -5.35 3.11 5.17
N PRO A 162 -4.71 2.96 6.35
CA PRO A 162 -5.43 2.78 7.61
C PRO A 162 -6.45 3.87 7.86
N LYS A 163 -7.67 3.47 8.21
CA LYS A 163 -8.74 4.36 8.69
C LYS A 163 -9.18 3.86 10.06
N LEU A 164 -8.76 4.58 11.09
CA LEU A 164 -9.01 4.20 12.47
C LEU A 164 -10.32 4.79 12.97
N GLU A 165 -11.03 4.02 13.80
CA GLU A 165 -12.24 4.43 14.48
C GLU A 165 -12.19 3.97 15.94
N VAL A 166 -12.70 4.80 16.85
CA VAL A 166 -12.85 4.44 18.27
C VAL A 166 -14.31 4.03 18.48
N ILE A 167 -14.51 2.78 18.83
CA ILE A 167 -15.84 2.19 18.99
C ILE A 167 -15.99 1.48 20.34
N ASN A 168 -17.21 1.09 20.69
CA ASN A 168 -17.51 0.29 21.87
C ASN A 168 -16.97 0.86 23.19
N ILE A 169 -17.05 2.18 23.39
CA ILE A 169 -16.65 2.80 24.65
C ILE A 169 -17.69 2.42 25.72
N LYS A 170 -17.22 1.77 26.79
CA LYS A 170 -18.06 1.40 27.93
C LYS A 170 -17.41 1.84 29.22
N VAL A 171 -18.24 2.36 30.12
CA VAL A 171 -17.82 2.78 31.47
C VAL A 171 -18.59 1.94 32.48
N LYS A 172 -17.87 1.21 33.34
CA LYS A 172 -18.45 0.34 34.37
C LYS A 172 -17.95 0.81 35.74
N LYS A 173 -18.86 1.11 36.64
CA LYS A 173 -18.51 1.40 38.04
C LYS A 173 -18.09 0.10 38.74
N LEU A 174 -16.90 0.10 39.33
CA LEU A 174 -16.38 -1.03 40.12
C LEU A 174 -16.66 -0.84 41.61
N SER A 175 -16.43 0.37 42.13
CA SER A 175 -16.69 0.78 43.49
C SER A 175 -16.87 2.30 43.61
N VAL A 176 -16.97 2.86 44.81
CA VAL A 176 -16.99 4.31 44.99
C VAL A 176 -15.71 4.93 44.48
N GLY A 177 -15.81 5.85 43.52
CA GLY A 177 -14.68 6.55 42.93
C GLY A 177 -13.79 5.69 42.02
N LEU A 178 -14.17 4.43 41.71
CA LEU A 178 -13.37 3.55 40.84
C LEU A 178 -14.19 3.04 39.65
N MET A 179 -13.66 3.21 38.45
CA MET A 179 -14.32 2.85 37.20
C MET A 179 -13.40 2.04 36.30
N GLU A 180 -14.00 1.14 35.55
CA GLU A 180 -13.41 0.47 34.40
C GLU A 180 -13.88 1.16 33.12
N VAL A 181 -12.95 1.60 32.29
CA VAL A 181 -13.22 2.14 30.96
C VAL A 181 -12.66 1.18 29.92
N THR A 182 -13.47 0.77 28.99
CA THR A 182 -13.05 -0.09 27.88
C THR A 182 -13.34 0.59 26.54
N ALA A 183 -12.52 0.34 25.54
CA ALA A 183 -12.76 0.77 24.16
C ALA A 183 -12.12 -0.20 23.17
N THR A 184 -12.61 -0.15 21.95
CA THR A 184 -12.05 -0.84 20.80
C THR A 184 -11.55 0.20 19.81
N ILE A 185 -10.33 0.02 19.32
CA ILE A 185 -9.82 0.79 18.18
C ILE A 185 -9.83 -0.13 16.96
N GLU A 186 -10.64 0.21 15.97
CA GLU A 186 -10.82 -0.56 14.74
C GLU A 186 -10.12 0.09 13.57
N ASN A 187 -9.53 -0.71 12.70
CA ASN A 187 -9.03 -0.29 11.40
C ASN A 187 -9.93 -0.87 10.30
N THR A 188 -10.69 -0.02 9.65
CA THR A 188 -11.68 -0.39 8.63
C THR A 188 -11.10 -0.55 7.23
N ARG A 189 -9.75 -0.53 7.08
CA ARG A 189 -9.04 -0.66 5.82
C ARG A 189 -8.02 -1.80 5.87
N MET A 190 -7.51 -2.17 4.68
CA MET A 190 -6.66 -3.35 4.54
C MET A 190 -5.23 -3.15 5.06
N LEU A 191 -4.64 -1.96 4.86
CA LEU A 191 -3.28 -1.71 5.32
C LEU A 191 -3.25 -1.58 6.85
N PRO A 192 -2.31 -2.27 7.53
CA PRO A 192 -2.08 -2.08 8.96
C PRO A 192 -1.42 -0.71 9.22
N THR A 193 -1.43 -0.25 10.47
CA THR A 193 -0.70 0.96 10.84
C THR A 193 0.81 0.81 10.75
N HIS A 194 1.32 -0.40 10.85
CA HIS A 194 2.75 -0.72 10.70
C HIS A 194 2.92 -1.99 9.87
N SER A 195 3.78 -1.94 8.84
CA SER A 195 4.24 -3.14 8.12
C SER A 195 5.18 -3.97 9.00
N ALA A 196 5.43 -5.22 8.62
CA ALA A 196 6.38 -6.06 9.34
C ALA A 196 7.81 -5.49 9.29
N SER A 197 8.21 -4.86 8.20
CA SER A 197 9.48 -4.14 8.10
C SER A 197 9.53 -2.99 9.10
N ASN A 198 8.47 -2.19 9.17
CA ASN A 198 8.37 -1.09 10.12
C ASN A 198 8.54 -1.56 11.57
N LEU A 199 7.85 -2.64 11.95
CA LEU A 199 7.94 -3.22 13.29
C LEU A 199 9.34 -3.78 13.59
N LYS A 200 9.93 -4.48 12.65
CA LYS A 200 11.23 -5.14 12.81
C LYS A 200 12.36 -4.12 12.99
N TYR A 201 12.35 -3.08 12.19
CA TYR A 201 13.42 -2.07 12.17
C TYR A 201 13.08 -0.81 12.97
N LYS A 202 11.87 -0.75 13.58
CA LYS A 202 11.39 0.38 14.39
C LYS A 202 11.47 1.71 13.62
N ILE A 203 10.98 1.70 12.39
CA ILE A 203 11.05 2.85 11.47
C ILE A 203 10.21 4.01 12.03
N ASP A 204 8.95 3.73 12.37
CA ASP A 204 8.05 4.69 13.00
C ASP A 204 7.88 4.38 14.50
N PRO A 205 7.58 5.39 15.33
CA PRO A 205 7.16 5.15 16.70
C PRO A 205 5.83 4.38 16.74
N PRO A 206 5.50 3.70 17.86
CA PRO A 206 4.23 3.03 18.02
C PRO A 206 3.04 4.01 17.92
N ASP A 207 1.87 3.47 17.62
CA ASP A 207 0.63 4.22 17.79
C ASP A 207 0.35 4.43 19.27
N TYR A 208 -0.34 5.52 19.61
CA TYR A 208 -0.70 5.81 20.98
C TYR A 208 -2.20 5.92 21.13
N VAL A 209 -2.71 5.32 22.21
CA VAL A 209 -4.11 5.52 22.61
C VAL A 209 -4.14 6.12 24.01
N ILE A 210 -4.78 7.28 24.11
CA ILE A 210 -4.76 8.13 25.30
C ILE A 210 -6.17 8.23 25.85
N LEU A 211 -6.30 8.00 27.15
CA LEU A 211 -7.54 8.23 27.87
C LEU A 211 -7.47 9.54 28.66
N ASP A 212 -8.38 10.44 28.40
CA ASP A 212 -8.57 11.68 29.18
C ASP A 212 -9.87 11.59 30.00
N GLY A 213 -9.91 12.22 31.18
CA GLY A 213 -11.16 12.36 31.98
C GLY A 213 -11.16 11.77 33.37
N GLY A 214 -9.98 11.43 33.92
CA GLY A 214 -9.83 10.96 35.29
C GLY A 214 -8.39 10.59 35.61
N SER A 215 -8.13 10.14 36.84
CA SER A 215 -6.81 9.68 37.27
C SER A 215 -6.66 8.18 36.91
N VAL A 216 -5.88 7.88 35.86
CA VAL A 216 -5.65 6.50 35.40
C VAL A 216 -4.71 5.78 36.36
N ILE A 217 -5.18 4.67 36.94
CA ILE A 217 -4.44 3.81 37.85
C ILE A 217 -3.72 2.72 37.09
N ALA A 218 -4.40 2.10 36.12
CA ALA A 218 -3.86 1.04 35.29
C ALA A 218 -4.37 1.15 33.86
N GLY A 219 -3.55 0.78 32.89
CA GLY A 219 -3.91 0.72 31.47
C GLY A 219 -3.43 -0.59 30.86
N MET A 220 -4.28 -1.22 30.06
CA MET A 220 -4.08 -2.57 29.57
C MET A 220 -4.51 -2.71 28.12
N ILE A 221 -3.78 -3.53 27.38
CA ILE A 221 -4.21 -4.10 26.09
C ILE A 221 -4.87 -5.44 26.39
N VAL A 222 -6.13 -5.60 25.99
CA VAL A 222 -6.88 -6.84 26.17
C VAL A 222 -6.42 -7.83 25.08
N LYS A 223 -5.94 -8.98 25.51
CA LYS A 223 -5.47 -10.05 24.62
C LYS A 223 -6.55 -11.07 24.33
N ASP A 224 -7.38 -11.32 25.32
CA ASP A 224 -8.54 -12.21 25.21
C ASP A 224 -9.63 -11.69 26.16
N ARG A 225 -10.78 -11.35 25.60
CA ARG A 225 -11.92 -10.84 26.37
C ARG A 225 -12.58 -11.91 27.21
N ASP A 226 -12.75 -13.10 26.64
CA ASP A 226 -13.51 -14.19 27.26
C ASP A 226 -12.73 -14.76 28.45
N MET A 227 -11.41 -14.89 28.27
CA MET A 227 -10.50 -15.37 29.31
C MET A 227 -9.98 -14.25 30.21
N ASN A 228 -10.38 -12.99 29.97
CA ASN A 228 -9.92 -11.79 30.67
C ASN A 228 -8.38 -11.68 30.75
N ILE A 229 -7.69 -12.10 29.67
CA ILE A 229 -6.24 -12.00 29.56
C ILE A 229 -5.87 -10.59 29.12
N ASN A 230 -5.13 -9.89 29.96
CA ASN A 230 -4.75 -8.51 29.75
C ASN A 230 -3.22 -8.34 29.85
N LYS A 231 -2.65 -7.49 28.99
CA LYS A 231 -1.26 -7.02 29.09
C LYS A 231 -1.24 -5.62 29.66
N GLU A 232 -0.85 -5.47 30.91
CA GLU A 232 -0.72 -4.18 31.57
C GLU A 232 0.49 -3.41 31.06
N GLN A 233 0.32 -2.10 30.85
CA GLN A 233 1.39 -1.15 30.65
C GLN A 233 1.60 -0.34 31.95
N LYS A 234 2.68 -0.61 32.68
CA LYS A 234 2.96 0.02 33.99
C LYS A 234 3.41 1.48 33.87
N LYS A 235 4.17 1.80 32.81
CA LYS A 235 4.66 3.17 32.57
C LYS A 235 3.66 3.96 31.73
N ASN A 236 3.24 5.12 32.21
CA ASN A 236 2.25 5.98 31.54
C ASN A 236 0.97 5.22 31.17
N PRO A 237 0.24 4.62 32.14
CA PRO A 237 -0.93 3.80 31.83
C PRO A 237 -2.06 4.57 31.13
N GLN A 238 -2.06 5.88 31.23
CA GLN A 238 -2.98 6.76 30.53
C GLN A 238 -2.75 6.75 29.01
N ARG A 239 -1.49 6.60 28.56
CA ARG A 239 -1.07 6.65 27.15
C ARG A 239 -0.50 5.30 26.74
N LEU A 240 -1.37 4.41 26.24
CA LEU A 240 -0.98 3.07 25.81
C LEU A 240 -0.22 3.09 24.49
N GLU A 241 0.86 2.32 24.44
CA GLU A 241 1.67 2.11 23.25
C GLU A 241 1.18 0.89 22.49
N ILE A 242 0.79 1.08 21.24
CA ILE A 242 0.25 0.05 20.35
C ILE A 242 1.22 -0.15 19.20
N ASN A 243 1.81 -1.32 19.11
CA ASN A 243 2.79 -1.61 18.08
C ASN A 243 2.19 -1.65 16.67
N ASN A 244 0.96 -2.14 16.55
CA ASN A 244 0.27 -2.25 15.28
C ASN A 244 -1.24 -2.40 15.48
N ILE A 245 -2.03 -1.76 14.62
CA ILE A 245 -3.46 -2.01 14.47
C ILE A 245 -3.63 -2.70 13.11
N PRO A 246 -3.98 -4.00 13.09
CA PRO A 246 -4.02 -4.78 11.86
C PRO A 246 -5.10 -4.25 10.90
N GLY A 247 -4.87 -4.49 9.60
CA GLY A 247 -5.88 -4.20 8.60
C GLY A 247 -7.14 -5.05 8.78
N TYR A 248 -8.31 -4.46 8.59
CA TYR A 248 -9.63 -5.06 8.88
C TYR A 248 -9.69 -5.74 10.24
N GLY A 249 -8.99 -5.19 11.20
CA GLY A 249 -8.88 -5.73 12.54
C GLY A 249 -9.05 -4.65 13.60
N HIS A 250 -8.90 -5.06 14.84
CA HIS A 250 -9.07 -4.18 15.98
C HIS A 250 -8.12 -4.53 17.11
N ILE A 251 -8.04 -3.61 18.07
CA ILE A 251 -7.44 -3.82 19.38
C ILE A 251 -8.43 -3.40 20.47
N ASP A 252 -8.44 -4.14 21.56
CA ASP A 252 -9.26 -3.86 22.71
C ASP A 252 -8.41 -3.35 23.85
N LEU A 253 -8.91 -2.31 24.50
CA LEU A 253 -8.20 -1.58 25.54
C LEU A 253 -9.07 -1.48 26.79
N LYS A 254 -8.41 -1.45 27.95
CA LYS A 254 -9.03 -1.35 29.25
C LYS A 254 -8.22 -0.43 30.16
N TRP A 255 -8.90 0.45 30.87
CA TRP A 255 -8.31 1.29 31.92
C TRP A 255 -9.07 1.15 33.22
N ILE A 256 -8.34 1.24 34.32
CA ILE A 256 -8.90 1.45 35.65
C ILE A 256 -8.61 2.89 36.03
N VAL A 257 -9.67 3.63 36.34
CA VAL A 257 -9.63 5.07 36.56
C VAL A 257 -10.22 5.40 37.91
N LYS A 258 -9.53 6.26 38.64
CA LYS A 258 -10.05 6.89 39.88
C LYS A 258 -10.63 8.24 39.54
N ASP A 259 -11.85 8.48 40.00
CA ASP A 259 -12.63 9.69 39.78
C ASP A 259 -12.77 10.05 38.28
N GLY A 260 -13.88 10.58 37.88
CA GLY A 260 -14.20 10.94 36.50
C GLY A 260 -15.66 10.67 36.16
N SER A 261 -16.20 11.40 35.22
CA SER A 261 -17.60 11.26 34.79
C SER A 261 -17.76 11.18 33.27
N LYS A 262 -16.82 11.78 32.56
CA LYS A 262 -16.75 11.72 31.09
C LYS A 262 -15.34 11.39 30.66
N PHE A 263 -15.22 10.50 29.70
CA PHE A 263 -13.94 10.02 29.21
C PHE A 263 -13.82 10.29 27.71
N THR A 264 -12.65 10.79 27.31
CA THR A 264 -12.31 10.95 25.89
C THR A 264 -11.16 10.02 25.56
N ILE A 265 -11.31 9.24 24.51
CA ILE A 265 -10.26 8.36 24.00
C ILE A 265 -9.74 8.98 22.72
N ARG A 266 -8.43 9.23 22.68
CA ARG A 266 -7.72 9.78 21.52
C ARG A 266 -6.72 8.77 21.00
N VAL A 267 -6.68 8.60 19.69
CA VAL A 267 -5.69 7.81 18.98
C VAL A 267 -4.75 8.74 18.23
N GLU A 268 -3.45 8.51 18.37
CA GLU A 268 -2.39 9.19 17.62
C GLU A 268 -1.58 8.14 16.88
N SER A 269 -1.75 8.07 15.57
CA SER A 269 -1.04 7.15 14.68
C SER A 269 -0.40 7.92 13.54
N ILE A 270 0.88 7.64 13.24
CA ILE A 270 1.57 8.30 12.11
C ILE A 270 0.89 7.95 10.79
N LYS A 271 0.49 6.69 10.62
CA LYS A 271 -0.12 6.21 9.37
C LYS A 271 -1.65 6.16 9.41
N GLY A 272 -2.24 6.02 10.60
CA GLY A 272 -3.69 6.00 10.78
C GLY A 272 -4.31 7.36 11.10
N GLY A 273 -3.49 8.40 11.29
CA GLY A 273 -3.96 9.75 11.62
C GLY A 273 -4.37 9.91 13.08
N ARG A 274 -5.21 10.92 13.34
CA ARG A 274 -5.73 11.23 14.67
C ARG A 274 -7.24 11.09 14.68
N VAL A 275 -7.76 10.32 15.63
CA VAL A 275 -9.20 10.16 15.85
C VAL A 275 -9.50 10.23 17.34
N SER A 276 -10.71 10.64 17.68
CA SER A 276 -11.16 10.66 19.07
C SER A 276 -12.66 10.41 19.19
N ALA A 277 -13.06 9.82 20.31
CA ALA A 277 -14.46 9.68 20.68
C ALA A 277 -14.64 9.84 22.19
N GLN A 278 -15.86 10.16 22.61
CA GLN A 278 -16.23 10.34 24.02
C GLN A 278 -17.18 9.26 24.48
N SER A 279 -17.09 8.91 25.78
CA SER A 279 -18.12 8.10 26.43
C SER A 279 -19.42 8.87 26.50
N GLU A 280 -20.51 8.15 26.36
CA GLU A 280 -21.87 8.66 26.60
C GLU A 280 -22.08 9.02 28.05
#